data_c756432cf989910481bbce758cd6dcaf
#
_entry.id   c756432cf989910481bbce758cd6dcaf
#
_cell.length_a   1.000
_cell.length_b   1.000
_cell.length_c   1.000
_cell.angle_alpha   90.00
_cell.angle_beta   90.00
_cell.angle_gamma   90.00
#
_symmetry.space_group_name_H-M   'P 1'
#
loop_
_entity.id
_entity.type
_entity.pdbx_description
1 polymer ?
#
loop_
_entity_poly.entity_id
_entity_poly.type
_entity_poly.pdbx_seq_one_letter_code
_entity_poly.pdbx_strand_id
1 'polypeptide(L)'
;MSSEKRTLNVIQHHSAEGPGAIAHWAQARGLSLTVFRAYLGELPPMSVEPVVLLGGPYESNAGPAWLEAERQWLAGILERGAPVFAICLGAQLLALGLGGNIRRMDSPETGWTTVTFTDGQALSMLEWHEDAINLPPQAQCLARSDRCEQQMYSVGPTRMGLQFHPEWNAESVATLNEFFAGESPLPRGQADSAAYAEVFGWLQVTLDAWWEACV
;
A
#
# COMPACT_ATOMS: atom_id res chain seq x y z
N MET A 1 -4.73 -33.87 9.34
CA MET A 1 -5.49 -32.84 8.64
C MET A 1 -4.50 -31.82 8.19
N SER A 2 -4.23 -31.68 6.88
CA SER A 2 -3.38 -30.62 6.36
C SER A 2 -4.14 -29.29 6.58
N SER A 3 -3.63 -28.41 7.43
CA SER A 3 -4.13 -27.05 7.47
C SER A 3 -3.92 -26.46 6.07
N GLU A 4 -5.00 -26.14 5.37
CA GLU A 4 -4.90 -25.37 4.13
C GLU A 4 -4.11 -24.10 4.47
N LYS A 5 -3.02 -23.89 3.73
CA LYS A 5 -2.18 -22.71 3.91
C LYS A 5 -3.01 -21.50 3.49
N ARG A 6 -3.28 -20.58 4.42
CA ARG A 6 -4.00 -19.34 4.09
C ARG A 6 -3.20 -18.56 3.06
N THR A 7 -3.91 -18.00 2.09
CA THR A 7 -3.32 -17.26 0.97
C THR A 7 -3.53 -15.76 1.16
N LEU A 8 -2.49 -14.97 0.91
CA LEU A 8 -2.56 -13.52 0.76
C LEU A 8 -2.32 -13.18 -0.71
N ASN A 9 -3.32 -12.58 -1.34
CA ASN A 9 -3.20 -12.07 -2.70
C ASN A 9 -2.55 -10.68 -2.69
N VAL A 10 -1.61 -10.45 -3.60
CA VAL A 10 -0.91 -9.16 -3.75
C VAL A 10 -1.07 -8.69 -5.19
N ILE A 11 -1.57 -7.47 -5.37
CA ILE A 11 -1.67 -6.82 -6.67
C ILE A 11 -0.46 -5.91 -6.84
N GLN A 12 0.32 -6.20 -7.86
CA GLN A 12 1.53 -5.47 -8.23
C GLN A 12 1.26 -4.64 -9.48
N HIS A 13 1.54 -3.33 -9.40
CA HIS A 13 1.27 -2.40 -10.49
C HIS A 13 2.50 -2.11 -11.36
N HIS A 14 3.70 -2.39 -10.87
CA HIS A 14 4.95 -2.18 -11.62
C HIS A 14 6.00 -3.22 -11.26
N SER A 15 6.83 -3.63 -12.23
CA SER A 15 7.82 -4.69 -12.04
C SER A 15 8.90 -4.37 -10.99
N ALA A 16 9.21 -3.10 -10.79
CA ALA A 16 10.17 -2.65 -9.78
C ALA A 16 9.56 -2.49 -8.37
N GLU A 17 8.23 -2.53 -8.23
CA GLU A 17 7.52 -2.33 -6.97
C GLU A 17 6.91 -3.64 -6.47
N GLY A 18 7.76 -4.49 -5.90
CA GLY A 18 7.35 -5.76 -5.30
C GLY A 18 6.83 -5.62 -3.86
N PRO A 19 6.37 -6.72 -3.25
CA PRO A 19 5.78 -6.72 -1.91
C PRO A 19 6.78 -6.46 -0.76
N GLY A 20 8.08 -6.41 -1.04
CA GLY A 20 9.11 -6.01 -0.08
C GLY A 20 8.95 -6.67 1.30
N ALA A 21 8.87 -5.85 2.35
CA ALA A 21 8.74 -6.30 3.74
C ALA A 21 7.45 -7.09 4.02
N ILE A 22 6.38 -6.91 3.22
CA ILE A 22 5.14 -7.71 3.34
C ILE A 22 5.41 -9.17 3.02
N ALA A 23 6.27 -9.46 2.04
CA ALA A 23 6.65 -10.85 1.74
C ALA A 23 7.36 -11.52 2.91
N HIS A 24 8.26 -10.81 3.59
CA HIS A 24 8.94 -11.30 4.79
C HIS A 24 7.96 -11.55 5.94
N TRP A 25 7.02 -10.61 6.16
CA TRP A 25 5.95 -10.78 7.14
C TRP A 25 5.08 -12.02 6.86
N ALA A 26 4.63 -12.19 5.61
CA ALA A 26 3.80 -13.33 5.21
C ALA A 26 4.54 -14.67 5.39
N GLN A 27 5.82 -14.73 4.99
CA GLN A 27 6.66 -15.90 5.17
C GLN A 27 6.82 -16.28 6.64
N ALA A 28 7.08 -15.29 7.51
CA ALA A 28 7.24 -15.53 8.95
C ALA A 28 5.98 -16.10 9.61
N ARG A 29 4.81 -15.88 9.03
CA ARG A 29 3.51 -16.40 9.49
C ARG A 29 3.02 -17.64 8.75
N GLY A 30 3.86 -18.18 7.85
CA GLY A 30 3.53 -19.39 7.07
C GLY A 30 2.39 -19.17 6.08
N LEU A 31 2.12 -17.92 5.69
CA LEU A 31 1.14 -17.60 4.65
C LEU A 31 1.69 -17.93 3.26
N SER A 32 0.82 -18.35 2.36
CA SER A 32 1.13 -18.40 0.93
C SER A 32 0.84 -17.03 0.32
N LEU A 33 1.85 -16.42 -0.31
CA LEU A 33 1.70 -15.15 -1.00
C LEU A 33 1.61 -15.42 -2.51
N THR A 34 0.55 -14.91 -3.16
CA THR A 34 0.36 -14.98 -4.60
C THR A 34 0.36 -13.57 -5.18
N VAL A 35 1.33 -13.28 -6.06
CA VAL A 35 1.45 -11.96 -6.71
C VAL A 35 0.76 -12.01 -8.07
N PHE A 36 -0.17 -11.08 -8.27
CA PHE A 36 -0.86 -10.81 -9.54
C PHE A 36 -0.31 -9.52 -10.14
N ARG A 37 0.23 -9.58 -11.33
CA ARG A 37 0.82 -8.43 -12.04
C ARG A 37 -0.25 -7.73 -12.86
N ALA A 38 -0.95 -6.77 -12.23
CA ALA A 38 -2.04 -6.05 -12.87
C ALA A 38 -1.60 -5.36 -14.17
N TYR A 39 -0.36 -4.86 -14.21
CA TYR A 39 0.22 -4.25 -15.42
C TYR A 39 0.39 -5.23 -16.61
N LEU A 40 0.24 -6.54 -16.37
CA LEU A 40 0.17 -7.59 -17.41
C LEU A 40 -1.27 -8.12 -17.59
N GLY A 41 -2.27 -7.51 -16.92
CA GLY A 41 -3.67 -7.94 -16.96
C GLY A 41 -4.00 -9.10 -16.03
N GLU A 42 -3.12 -9.45 -15.08
CA GLU A 42 -3.35 -10.51 -14.11
C GLU A 42 -4.13 -9.94 -12.92
N LEU A 43 -5.30 -10.52 -12.61
CA LEU A 43 -6.08 -10.22 -11.42
C LEU A 43 -6.57 -11.53 -10.78
N PRO A 44 -6.70 -11.59 -9.43
CA PRO A 44 -7.25 -12.77 -8.78
C PRO A 44 -8.74 -12.95 -9.12
N PRO A 45 -9.27 -14.17 -8.94
CA PRO A 45 -10.70 -14.39 -9.03
C PRO A 45 -11.47 -13.47 -8.07
N MET A 46 -12.73 -13.15 -8.43
CA MET A 46 -13.65 -12.44 -7.54
C MET A 46 -13.90 -13.27 -6.27
N SER A 47 -13.29 -12.90 -5.16
CA SER A 47 -13.41 -13.58 -3.87
C SER A 47 -13.47 -12.57 -2.73
N VAL A 48 -13.64 -13.06 -1.51
CA VAL A 48 -13.52 -12.31 -0.26
C VAL A 48 -12.19 -12.57 0.46
N GLU A 49 -11.26 -13.20 -0.23
CA GLU A 49 -9.90 -13.42 0.28
C GLU A 49 -9.21 -12.07 0.55
N PRO A 50 -8.39 -11.97 1.60
CA PRO A 50 -7.60 -10.78 1.87
C PRO A 50 -6.68 -10.43 0.70
N VAL A 51 -6.61 -9.14 0.35
CA VAL A 51 -5.78 -8.64 -0.73
C VAL A 51 -4.97 -7.43 -0.30
N VAL A 52 -3.72 -7.38 -0.76
CA VAL A 52 -2.84 -6.20 -0.68
C VAL A 52 -2.76 -5.56 -2.07
N LEU A 53 -3.01 -4.25 -2.14
CA LEU A 53 -2.77 -3.43 -3.33
C LEU A 53 -1.48 -2.63 -3.10
N LEU A 54 -0.47 -2.83 -3.93
CA LEU A 54 0.81 -2.12 -3.82
C LEU A 54 0.75 -0.71 -4.43
N GLY A 55 1.86 0.00 -4.38
CA GLY A 55 2.09 1.25 -5.09
C GLY A 55 2.29 1.07 -6.60
N GLY A 56 2.48 2.20 -7.31
CA GLY A 56 2.77 2.21 -8.73
C GLY A 56 2.86 3.63 -9.30
N PRO A 57 3.60 3.81 -10.43
CA PRO A 57 3.88 5.11 -11.03
C PRO A 57 2.75 5.56 -11.98
N TYR A 58 1.50 5.38 -11.59
CA TYR A 58 0.33 5.69 -12.42
C TYR A 58 -0.63 6.62 -11.70
N GLU A 59 -1.32 7.45 -12.47
CA GLU A 59 -2.42 8.28 -11.95
C GLU A 59 -3.64 7.40 -11.66
N SER A 60 -4.17 7.45 -10.45
CA SER A 60 -5.29 6.63 -10.01
C SER A 60 -6.62 6.94 -10.71
N ASN A 61 -6.79 8.18 -11.20
CA ASN A 61 -7.99 8.65 -11.92
C ASN A 61 -7.91 8.44 -13.44
N ALA A 62 -6.73 8.20 -13.96
CA ALA A 62 -6.44 8.00 -15.37
C ALA A 62 -5.49 6.81 -15.52
N GLY A 63 -5.00 6.55 -16.71
CA GLY A 63 -3.98 5.54 -16.89
C GLY A 63 -4.35 4.47 -17.91
N PRO A 64 -3.58 3.38 -17.99
CA PRO A 64 -3.76 2.35 -18.99
C PRO A 64 -5.05 1.53 -18.77
N ALA A 65 -5.50 0.84 -19.82
CA ALA A 65 -6.74 0.05 -19.81
C ALA A 65 -6.78 -1.04 -18.71
N TRP A 66 -5.64 -1.59 -18.34
CA TRP A 66 -5.59 -2.59 -17.26
C TRP A 66 -5.94 -1.99 -15.88
N LEU A 67 -5.61 -0.71 -15.64
CA LEU A 67 -5.96 -0.03 -14.39
C LEU A 67 -7.48 0.19 -14.27
N GLU A 68 -8.17 0.42 -15.39
CA GLU A 68 -9.63 0.47 -15.42
C GLU A 68 -10.25 -0.91 -15.11
N ALA A 69 -9.69 -1.97 -15.67
CA ALA A 69 -10.13 -3.34 -15.36
C ALA A 69 -9.93 -3.68 -13.88
N GLU A 70 -8.83 -3.23 -13.29
CA GLU A 70 -8.57 -3.39 -11.86
C GLU A 70 -9.57 -2.58 -11.01
N ARG A 71 -9.89 -1.33 -11.36
CA ARG A 71 -10.92 -0.54 -10.65
C ARG A 71 -12.28 -1.26 -10.63
N GLN A 72 -12.68 -1.85 -11.75
CA GLN A 72 -13.92 -2.63 -11.85
C GLN A 72 -13.87 -3.90 -11.00
N TRP A 73 -12.73 -4.61 -11.03
CA TRP A 73 -12.50 -5.77 -10.18
C TRP A 73 -12.53 -5.38 -8.70
N LEU A 74 -11.82 -4.31 -8.32
CA LEU A 74 -11.78 -3.82 -6.94
C LEU A 74 -13.17 -3.43 -6.43
N ALA A 75 -13.97 -2.71 -7.22
CA ALA A 75 -15.35 -2.41 -6.87
C ALA A 75 -16.16 -3.68 -6.59
N GLY A 76 -16.02 -4.70 -7.44
CA GLY A 76 -16.71 -5.98 -7.25
C GLY A 76 -16.30 -6.75 -6.00
N ILE A 77 -15.04 -6.74 -5.57
CA ILE A 77 -14.62 -7.39 -4.32
C ILE A 77 -15.00 -6.55 -3.09
N LEU A 78 -14.99 -5.22 -3.19
CA LEU A 78 -15.43 -4.32 -2.12
C LEU A 78 -16.91 -4.48 -1.81
N GLU A 79 -17.77 -4.64 -2.82
CA GLU A 79 -19.21 -4.95 -2.65
C GLU A 79 -19.43 -6.28 -1.91
N ARG A 80 -18.53 -7.23 -2.06
CA ARG A 80 -18.55 -8.54 -1.38
C ARG A 80 -17.99 -8.51 0.04
N GLY A 81 -17.43 -7.36 0.46
CA GLY A 81 -16.87 -7.20 1.79
C GLY A 81 -15.41 -7.66 1.93
N ALA A 82 -14.69 -7.84 0.82
CA ALA A 82 -13.30 -8.28 0.85
C ALA A 82 -12.41 -7.36 1.72
N PRO A 83 -11.52 -7.94 2.55
CA PRO A 83 -10.50 -7.21 3.26
C PRO A 83 -9.43 -6.69 2.30
N VAL A 84 -9.03 -5.42 2.47
CA VAL A 84 -8.03 -4.76 1.62
C VAL A 84 -7.02 -3.99 2.45
N PHE A 85 -5.74 -4.27 2.23
CA PHE A 85 -4.62 -3.44 2.70
C PHE A 85 -3.98 -2.79 1.48
N ALA A 86 -3.91 -1.47 1.45
CA ALA A 86 -3.58 -0.73 0.24
C ALA A 86 -2.50 0.33 0.48
N ILE A 87 -1.56 0.46 -0.45
CA ILE A 87 -0.38 1.33 -0.34
C ILE A 87 -0.30 2.25 -1.56
N CYS A 88 -0.09 3.54 -1.34
CA CYS A 88 0.12 4.60 -2.33
C CYS A 88 -0.95 4.56 -3.43
N LEU A 89 -0.62 4.18 -4.68
CA LEU A 89 -1.60 4.01 -5.76
C LEU A 89 -2.75 3.08 -5.32
N GLY A 90 -2.45 1.95 -4.68
CA GLY A 90 -3.47 1.04 -4.16
C GLY A 90 -4.40 1.71 -3.15
N ALA A 91 -3.87 2.56 -2.25
CA ALA A 91 -4.68 3.31 -1.29
C ALA A 91 -5.57 4.35 -1.97
N GLN A 92 -5.10 4.97 -3.04
CA GLN A 92 -5.88 5.88 -3.86
C GLN A 92 -7.03 5.15 -4.59
N LEU A 93 -6.74 3.96 -5.18
CA LEU A 93 -7.74 3.11 -5.82
C LEU A 93 -8.81 2.63 -4.82
N LEU A 94 -8.39 2.22 -3.61
CA LEU A 94 -9.30 1.84 -2.54
C LEU A 94 -10.20 2.99 -2.14
N ALA A 95 -9.65 4.20 -1.97
CA ALA A 95 -10.42 5.39 -1.63
C ALA A 95 -11.47 5.71 -2.71
N LEU A 96 -11.08 5.69 -3.99
CA LEU A 96 -12.00 5.88 -5.12
C LEU A 96 -13.10 4.84 -5.14
N GLY A 97 -12.78 3.55 -4.96
CA GLY A 97 -13.74 2.46 -4.90
C GLY A 97 -14.73 2.55 -3.74
N LEU A 98 -14.40 3.30 -2.69
CA LEU A 98 -15.25 3.55 -1.52
C LEU A 98 -15.97 4.91 -1.55
N GLY A 99 -15.87 5.65 -2.67
CA GLY A 99 -16.53 6.94 -2.86
C GLY A 99 -15.75 8.15 -2.37
N GLY A 100 -14.46 7.99 -2.14
CA GLY A 100 -13.51 9.09 -1.93
C GLY A 100 -13.11 9.78 -3.23
N ASN A 101 -12.13 10.66 -3.15
CA ASN A 101 -11.63 11.45 -4.27
C ASN A 101 -10.12 11.63 -4.17
N ILE A 102 -9.46 11.89 -5.29
CA ILE A 102 -8.02 12.17 -5.36
C ILE A 102 -7.82 13.59 -5.87
N ARG A 103 -6.92 14.31 -5.23
CA ARG A 103 -6.50 15.67 -5.63
C ARG A 103 -5.01 15.75 -5.81
N ARG A 104 -4.57 16.56 -6.76
CA ARG A 104 -3.16 16.91 -6.91
C ARG A 104 -2.71 17.75 -5.72
N MET A 105 -1.51 17.51 -5.20
CA MET A 105 -0.87 18.32 -4.18
C MET A 105 -0.12 19.51 -4.80
N ASP A 106 0.04 20.59 -4.03
CA ASP A 106 0.83 21.75 -4.45
C ASP A 106 2.33 21.42 -4.61
N SER A 107 2.80 20.47 -3.84
CA SER A 107 4.16 19.91 -3.95
C SER A 107 4.17 18.44 -3.53
N PRO A 108 5.00 17.58 -4.18
CA PRO A 108 5.08 16.17 -3.85
C PRO A 108 5.68 15.94 -2.46
N GLU A 109 5.36 14.79 -1.87
CA GLU A 109 6.12 14.23 -0.74
C GLU A 109 7.02 13.12 -1.25
N THR A 110 8.31 13.22 -0.89
CA THR A 110 9.35 12.33 -1.40
C THR A 110 10.44 12.09 -0.37
N GLY A 111 11.01 10.88 -0.36
CA GLY A 111 12.02 10.48 0.59
C GLY A 111 11.48 10.25 2.00
N TRP A 112 12.33 10.39 3.02
CA TRP A 112 11.92 10.21 4.41
C TRP A 112 11.12 11.41 4.92
N THR A 113 9.88 11.17 5.32
CA THR A 113 8.95 12.18 5.84
C THR A 113 8.39 11.75 7.18
N THR A 114 8.27 12.69 8.13
CA THR A 114 7.64 12.40 9.42
C THR A 114 6.13 12.27 9.26
N VAL A 115 5.61 11.10 9.61
CA VAL A 115 4.19 10.79 9.68
C VAL A 115 3.77 10.70 11.14
N THR A 116 2.75 11.47 11.52
CA THR A 116 2.20 11.50 12.89
C THR A 116 0.87 10.75 12.92
N PHE A 117 0.78 9.74 13.77
CA PHE A 117 -0.41 8.91 13.97
C PHE A 117 -1.34 9.50 15.01
N THR A 118 -2.61 9.09 14.99
CA THR A 118 -3.65 9.60 15.91
C THR A 118 -3.43 9.21 17.37
N ASP A 119 -2.63 8.18 17.65
CA ASP A 119 -2.21 7.82 19.02
C ASP A 119 -1.06 8.68 19.57
N GLY A 120 -0.53 9.59 18.74
CA GLY A 120 0.57 10.49 19.10
C GLY A 120 1.96 9.97 18.73
N GLN A 121 2.08 8.74 18.22
CA GLN A 121 3.35 8.24 17.69
C GLN A 121 3.74 9.04 16.45
N ALA A 122 5.03 9.25 16.23
CA ALA A 122 5.57 9.84 15.01
C ALA A 122 6.72 8.96 14.49
N LEU A 123 6.66 8.59 13.22
CA LEU A 123 7.67 7.76 12.55
C LEU A 123 8.12 8.42 11.26
N SER A 124 9.37 8.18 10.87
CA SER A 124 9.87 8.56 9.56
C SER A 124 9.49 7.47 8.56
N MET A 125 8.69 7.82 7.56
CA MET A 125 8.20 6.92 6.51
C MET A 125 8.76 7.33 5.15
N LEU A 126 8.94 6.37 4.24
CA LEU A 126 9.30 6.66 2.86
C LEU A 126 8.08 7.07 2.06
N GLU A 127 8.23 8.16 1.32
CA GLU A 127 7.19 8.75 0.49
C GLU A 127 7.67 8.89 -0.95
N TRP A 128 6.75 8.69 -1.87
CA TRP A 128 6.89 9.09 -3.27
C TRP A 128 5.51 9.25 -3.89
N HIS A 129 4.87 10.39 -3.63
CA HIS A 129 3.57 10.69 -4.20
C HIS A 129 3.39 12.18 -4.47
N GLU A 130 2.52 12.49 -5.42
CA GLU A 130 2.16 13.84 -5.85
C GLU A 130 0.66 14.11 -5.68
N ASP A 131 -0.10 13.08 -5.38
CA ASP A 131 -1.54 13.13 -5.15
C ASP A 131 -1.88 12.85 -3.69
N ALA A 132 -2.95 13.45 -3.21
CA ALA A 132 -3.51 13.25 -1.88
C ALA A 132 -4.93 12.70 -1.96
N ILE A 133 -5.28 11.89 -0.98
CA ILE A 133 -6.59 11.27 -0.83
C ILE A 133 -7.53 12.24 -0.10
N ASN A 134 -8.71 12.51 -0.68
CA ASN A 134 -9.86 12.99 0.07
C ASN A 134 -10.68 11.77 0.50
N LEU A 135 -10.78 11.57 1.80
CA LEU A 135 -11.31 10.34 2.39
C LEU A 135 -12.74 10.03 1.95
N PRO A 136 -13.08 8.74 1.75
CA PRO A 136 -14.48 8.34 1.60
C PRO A 136 -15.30 8.63 2.85
N PRO A 137 -16.65 8.78 2.75
CA PRO A 137 -17.49 9.31 3.83
C PRO A 137 -17.43 8.55 5.16
N GLN A 138 -17.08 7.27 5.14
CA GLN A 138 -17.05 6.41 6.34
C GLN A 138 -15.62 6.17 6.86
N ALA A 139 -14.62 6.80 6.24
CA ALA A 139 -13.24 6.58 6.61
C ALA A 139 -12.85 7.37 7.86
N GLN A 140 -11.96 6.78 8.63
CA GLN A 140 -11.27 7.43 9.74
C GLN A 140 -9.83 7.73 9.31
N CYS A 141 -9.39 8.98 9.44
CA CYS A 141 -8.00 9.35 9.28
C CYS A 141 -7.21 8.82 10.49
N LEU A 142 -6.11 8.11 10.23
CA LEU A 142 -5.27 7.49 11.26
C LEU A 142 -3.88 8.11 11.36
N ALA A 143 -3.41 8.79 10.31
CA ALA A 143 -2.12 9.47 10.31
C ALA A 143 -2.09 10.63 9.31
N ARG A 144 -1.18 11.57 9.56
CA ARG A 144 -0.93 12.75 8.74
C ARG A 144 0.55 13.10 8.69
N SER A 145 0.96 13.87 7.69
CA SER A 145 2.22 14.60 7.63
C SER A 145 1.96 16.10 7.61
N ASP A 146 3.01 16.91 7.57
CA ASP A 146 2.89 18.37 7.47
C ASP A 146 2.26 18.83 6.14
N ARG A 147 2.36 18.03 5.08
CA ARG A 147 1.88 18.36 3.73
C ARG A 147 0.66 17.57 3.30
N CYS A 148 0.43 16.41 3.88
CA CYS A 148 -0.68 15.53 3.55
C CYS A 148 -1.46 15.17 4.83
N GLU A 149 -2.71 15.65 4.91
CA GLU A 149 -3.57 15.42 6.06
C GLU A 149 -4.07 13.97 6.16
N GLN A 150 -4.02 13.21 5.07
CA GLN A 150 -4.52 11.84 5.00
C GLN A 150 -3.41 10.88 4.54
N GLN A 151 -2.49 10.60 5.45
CA GLN A 151 -1.39 9.65 5.22
C GLN A 151 -1.80 8.18 5.46
N MET A 152 -2.76 7.96 6.35
CA MET A 152 -3.31 6.65 6.63
C MET A 152 -4.78 6.77 6.99
N TYR A 153 -5.59 5.82 6.52
CA TYR A 153 -7.01 5.76 6.83
C TYR A 153 -7.52 4.32 6.93
N SER A 154 -8.68 4.15 7.57
CA SER A 154 -9.42 2.88 7.58
C SER A 154 -10.90 3.09 7.28
N VAL A 155 -11.53 2.05 6.71
CA VAL A 155 -12.99 1.92 6.59
C VAL A 155 -13.39 0.58 7.22
N GLY A 156 -13.85 0.65 8.46
CA GLY A 156 -13.99 -0.53 9.30
C GLY A 156 -12.62 -1.16 9.65
N PRO A 157 -12.60 -2.37 10.20
CA PRO A 157 -11.37 -3.00 10.68
C PRO A 157 -10.54 -3.68 9.57
N THR A 158 -11.13 -3.95 8.41
CA THR A 158 -10.51 -4.80 7.38
C THR A 158 -10.09 -4.06 6.12
N ARG A 159 -10.37 -2.75 6.01
CA ARG A 159 -9.97 -1.94 4.86
C ARG A 159 -9.10 -0.80 5.32
N MET A 160 -7.85 -0.80 4.87
CA MET A 160 -6.82 0.15 5.30
C MET A 160 -6.05 0.67 4.09
N GLY A 161 -5.85 1.98 4.04
CA GLY A 161 -5.06 2.65 3.02
C GLY A 161 -3.94 3.48 3.62
N LEU A 162 -2.74 3.36 3.07
CA LEU A 162 -1.53 4.08 3.44
C LEU A 162 -0.99 4.83 2.23
N GLN A 163 -0.70 6.10 2.35
CA GLN A 163 -0.11 6.87 1.27
C GLN A 163 1.41 6.64 1.18
N PHE A 164 2.08 6.44 2.33
CA PHE A 164 3.49 6.12 2.46
C PHE A 164 3.80 4.63 2.20
N HIS A 165 5.09 4.31 2.08
CA HIS A 165 5.60 2.99 1.69
C HIS A 165 6.34 2.28 2.82
N PRO A 166 5.65 1.61 3.76
CA PRO A 166 6.31 0.86 4.84
C PRO A 166 6.83 -0.50 4.37
N GLU A 167 6.43 -0.95 3.17
CA GLU A 167 6.87 -2.19 2.56
C GLU A 167 8.26 -2.07 1.92
N TRP A 168 8.73 -0.86 1.63
CA TRP A 168 10.04 -0.67 1.02
C TRP A 168 11.15 -0.87 2.04
N ASN A 169 12.02 -1.81 1.75
CA ASN A 169 13.29 -2.03 2.45
C ASN A 169 14.47 -1.50 1.60
N ALA A 170 15.69 -1.66 2.10
CA ALA A 170 16.89 -1.19 1.40
C ALA A 170 17.05 -1.80 -0.01
N GLU A 171 16.65 -3.06 -0.21
CA GLU A 171 16.69 -3.74 -1.51
C GLU A 171 15.63 -3.16 -2.45
N SER A 172 14.40 -2.94 -1.97
CA SER A 172 13.34 -2.29 -2.74
C SER A 172 13.78 -0.90 -3.22
N VAL A 173 14.35 -0.08 -2.32
CA VAL A 173 14.84 1.27 -2.66
C VAL A 173 15.99 1.22 -3.65
N ALA A 174 16.91 0.26 -3.54
CA ALA A 174 17.98 0.08 -4.51
C ALA A 174 17.44 -0.26 -5.90
N THR A 175 16.48 -1.18 -5.98
CA THR A 175 15.81 -1.57 -7.24
C THR A 175 15.08 -0.38 -7.88
N LEU A 176 14.34 0.40 -7.08
CA LEU A 176 13.65 1.60 -7.56
C LEU A 176 14.63 2.66 -8.06
N ASN A 177 15.72 2.90 -7.34
CA ASN A 177 16.77 3.83 -7.74
C ASN A 177 17.49 3.41 -9.03
N GLU A 178 17.64 2.12 -9.28
CA GLU A 178 18.21 1.58 -10.51
C GLU A 178 17.23 1.71 -11.68
N PHE A 179 15.98 1.29 -11.46
CA PHE A 179 14.96 1.30 -12.51
C PHE A 179 14.60 2.72 -12.96
N PHE A 180 14.38 3.62 -11.99
CA PHE A 180 14.06 5.04 -12.23
C PHE A 180 15.29 5.93 -12.12
N ALA A 181 16.41 5.51 -12.74
CA ALA A 181 17.68 6.22 -12.67
C ALA A 181 17.55 7.67 -13.16
N GLY A 182 17.86 8.64 -12.27
CA GLY A 182 17.74 10.07 -12.54
C GLY A 182 16.39 10.69 -12.18
N GLU A 183 15.34 9.91 -11.98
CA GLU A 183 14.00 10.38 -11.60
C GLU A 183 13.65 10.04 -10.15
N SER A 184 14.21 8.95 -9.59
CA SER A 184 13.93 8.53 -8.23
C SER A 184 14.37 9.57 -7.20
N PRO A 185 13.44 10.06 -6.35
CA PRO A 185 13.75 10.97 -5.25
C PRO A 185 14.15 10.22 -3.96
N LEU A 186 14.24 8.90 -4.01
CA LEU A 186 14.51 8.07 -2.84
C LEU A 186 15.97 8.18 -2.41
N PRO A 187 16.28 7.93 -1.13
CA PRO A 187 17.64 8.05 -0.61
C PRO A 187 18.61 7.14 -1.36
N ARG A 188 19.81 7.66 -1.63
CA ARG A 188 20.89 6.93 -2.27
C ARG A 188 22.04 6.76 -1.29
N GLY A 189 22.77 5.67 -1.39
CA GLY A 189 23.90 5.35 -0.54
C GLY A 189 23.58 4.32 0.55
N GLN A 190 24.35 4.36 1.66
CA GLN A 190 24.20 3.38 2.73
C GLN A 190 22.85 3.57 3.43
N ALA A 191 22.02 2.52 3.39
CA ALA A 191 20.70 2.54 4.00
C ALA A 191 20.82 2.71 5.53
N ASP A 192 20.00 3.59 6.11
CA ASP A 192 19.82 3.63 7.56
C ASP A 192 19.04 2.38 7.99
N SER A 193 19.79 1.35 8.39
CA SER A 193 19.23 0.07 8.79
C SER A 193 18.32 0.17 10.02
N ALA A 194 18.52 1.18 10.88
CA ALA A 194 17.71 1.41 12.06
C ALA A 194 16.33 1.96 11.65
N ALA A 195 16.28 2.93 10.74
CA ALA A 195 15.02 3.46 10.24
C ALA A 195 14.18 2.38 9.55
N TYR A 196 14.78 1.57 8.67
CA TYR A 196 14.06 0.44 8.05
C TYR A 196 13.57 -0.58 9.07
N ALA A 197 14.35 -0.89 10.12
CA ALA A 197 13.95 -1.83 11.16
C ALA A 197 12.75 -1.29 11.98
N GLU A 198 12.76 0.00 12.30
CA GLU A 198 11.65 0.65 13.01
C GLU A 198 10.35 0.62 12.18
N VAL A 199 10.42 1.01 10.90
CA VAL A 199 9.28 0.96 9.97
C VAL A 199 8.77 -0.46 9.80
N PHE A 200 9.67 -1.45 9.66
CA PHE A 200 9.27 -2.85 9.54
C PHE A 200 8.60 -3.37 10.82
N GLY A 201 9.10 -3.00 11.99
CA GLY A 201 8.47 -3.34 13.27
C GLY A 201 7.04 -2.79 13.36
N TRP A 202 6.83 -1.54 12.98
CA TRP A 202 5.52 -0.92 12.91
C TRP A 202 4.60 -1.64 11.88
N LEU A 203 5.11 -1.92 10.68
CA LEU A 203 4.36 -2.63 9.63
C LEU A 203 3.91 -4.01 10.09
N GLN A 204 4.77 -4.77 10.78
CA GLN A 204 4.42 -6.09 11.29
C GLN A 204 3.23 -6.03 12.26
N VAL A 205 3.25 -5.09 13.21
CA VAL A 205 2.15 -4.90 14.17
C VAL A 205 0.86 -4.51 13.45
N THR A 206 0.95 -3.61 12.47
CA THR A 206 -0.19 -3.14 11.70
C THR A 206 -0.79 -4.26 10.83
N LEU A 207 0.04 -5.04 10.15
CA LEU A 207 -0.40 -6.19 9.36
C LEU A 207 -0.98 -7.31 10.22
N ASP A 208 -0.44 -7.54 11.43
CA ASP A 208 -0.99 -8.53 12.36
C ASP A 208 -2.40 -8.15 12.79
N ALA A 209 -2.60 -6.89 13.20
CA ALA A 209 -3.91 -6.39 13.60
C ALA A 209 -4.93 -6.44 12.44
N TRP A 210 -4.49 -6.04 11.23
CA TRP A 210 -5.34 -6.13 10.04
C TRP A 210 -5.69 -7.58 9.70
N TRP A 211 -4.71 -8.49 9.69
CA TRP A 211 -4.90 -9.90 9.36
C TRP A 211 -5.82 -10.61 10.37
N GLU A 212 -5.65 -10.35 11.66
CA GLU A 212 -6.52 -10.88 12.70
C GLU A 212 -7.99 -10.44 12.54
N ALA A 213 -8.21 -9.21 12.04
CA ALA A 213 -9.54 -8.72 11.74
C ALA A 213 -10.18 -9.36 10.48
N CYS A 214 -9.35 -9.95 9.59
CA CYS A 214 -9.82 -10.58 8.35
C CYS A 214 -10.28 -12.05 8.52
N VAL A 215 -9.95 -12.72 9.66
CA VAL A 215 -10.04 -14.18 9.79
C VAL A 215 -10.87 -14.66 10.97
#